data_fbf7f249929cdc52218f17903ea30962
#
_entry.id   fbf7f249929cdc52218f17903ea30962
#
_cell.length_a   1.000
_cell.length_b   1.000
_cell.length_c   1.000
_cell.angle_alpha   90.00
_cell.angle_beta   90.00
_cell.angle_gamma   90.00
#
_symmetry.space_group_name_H-M   'P 1'
#
loop_
_entity.id
_entity.type
_entity.pdbx_description
1 polymer ?
#
loop_
_entity_poly.entity_id
_entity_poly.type
_entity_poly.pdbx_seq_one_letter_code
_entity_poly.pdbx_strand_id
1 'polypeptide(L)'
;MLNKTFSNLIDGIRLLFRKDKESYLCFYRMLGFYPHDIRFYEQALLHKSFSVKLEQGGLLNNERLEFLGDAILDAVVGDIVYQNFEGKREGFLTNTRSKIVSRESLNHVAEQIGLSKLIKFSIRNSSHNSNMGGNAFEALIGAIYLDRGYAYCKYFMEHRIIGQYIDLKKISRKEVNFKSKLIEWSQKNKVLLNYELLSQSLDEFNSPIFETEVLIEGIPACKGKGYSKKESQQIAAHETLNKIKKDSAFVEKLFAAKALREGGTTGMVNLDSESEKKANPEMEVYCRSDQLEDIISAAEEAAYSEGQ
;
A
#
# COMPACT_ATOMS: atom_id res chain seq x y z
N MET A 1 5.01 30.21 -11.34
CA MET A 1 5.45 30.60 -9.97
C MET A 1 4.93 31.99 -9.57
N LEU A 2 4.99 33.02 -10.39
CA LEU A 2 4.55 34.40 -10.05
C LEU A 2 3.10 34.50 -9.52
N ASN A 3 2.15 33.74 -10.10
CA ASN A 3 0.74 33.78 -9.65
C ASN A 3 0.50 33.26 -8.19
N LYS A 4 1.30 32.31 -7.72
CA LYS A 4 1.13 31.75 -6.35
C LYS A 4 1.64 32.71 -5.28
N THR A 5 2.76 33.39 -5.53
CA THR A 5 3.33 34.38 -4.59
C THR A 5 2.42 35.58 -4.46
N PHE A 6 1.80 36.03 -5.56
CA PHE A 6 0.86 37.14 -5.57
C PHE A 6 -0.45 36.81 -4.86
N SER A 7 -0.97 35.58 -5.06
CA SER A 7 -2.16 35.10 -4.33
C SER A 7 -1.90 35.04 -2.81
N ASN A 8 -0.77 34.50 -2.37
CA ASN A 8 -0.43 34.45 -0.95
C ASN A 8 -0.27 35.84 -0.32
N LEU A 9 0.24 36.82 -1.07
CA LEU A 9 0.36 38.21 -0.60
C LEU A 9 -1.02 38.84 -0.36
N ILE A 10 -1.93 38.67 -1.31
CA ILE A 10 -3.32 39.18 -1.19
C ILE A 10 -4.04 38.48 -0.01
N ASP A 11 -3.87 37.16 0.10
CA ASP A 11 -4.50 36.39 1.18
C ASP A 11 -3.92 36.78 2.55
N GLY A 12 -2.61 37.10 2.63
CA GLY A 12 -1.96 37.65 3.81
C GLY A 12 -2.50 39.02 4.21
N ILE A 13 -2.78 39.91 3.25
CA ILE A 13 -3.41 41.23 3.50
C ILE A 13 -4.85 41.04 4.01
N ARG A 14 -5.63 40.15 3.39
CA ARG A 14 -6.99 39.82 3.83
C ARG A 14 -7.03 39.28 5.26
N LEU A 15 -5.98 38.57 5.68
CA LEU A 15 -5.88 38.04 7.04
C LEU A 15 -5.86 39.15 8.11
N LEU A 16 -5.33 40.34 7.81
CA LEU A 16 -5.30 41.46 8.76
C LEU A 16 -6.69 41.90 9.23
N PHE A 17 -7.72 41.65 8.40
CA PHE A 17 -9.10 42.05 8.66
C PHE A 17 -10.00 40.91 9.18
N ARG A 18 -9.44 39.67 9.36
CA ARG A 18 -10.20 38.50 9.82
C ARG A 18 -10.13 38.32 11.33
N LYS A 19 -11.23 37.85 11.93
CA LYS A 19 -11.31 37.54 13.38
C LYS A 19 -10.64 36.18 13.72
N ASP A 20 -10.60 35.26 12.78
CA ASP A 20 -10.14 33.88 12.89
C ASP A 20 -8.68 33.68 12.43
N LYS A 21 -7.84 34.69 12.60
CA LYS A 21 -6.44 34.77 12.15
C LYS A 21 -5.59 33.56 12.58
N GLU A 22 -5.76 33.10 13.81
CA GLU A 22 -4.96 32.02 14.37
C GLU A 22 -5.14 30.69 13.63
N SER A 23 -6.38 30.37 13.25
CA SER A 23 -6.67 29.16 12.45
C SER A 23 -6.01 29.24 11.07
N TYR A 24 -6.11 30.38 10.39
CA TYR A 24 -5.44 30.58 9.08
C TYR A 24 -3.92 30.51 9.18
N LEU A 25 -3.31 31.05 10.24
CA LEU A 25 -1.87 30.98 10.48
C LEU A 25 -1.42 29.55 10.79
N CYS A 26 -2.21 28.79 11.52
CA CYS A 26 -1.96 27.39 11.78
C CYS A 26 -1.87 26.59 10.47
N PHE A 27 -2.87 26.72 9.61
CA PHE A 27 -2.86 26.07 8.30
C PHE A 27 -1.75 26.60 7.39
N TYR A 28 -1.49 27.91 7.38
CA TYR A 28 -0.38 28.46 6.59
C TYR A 28 0.98 27.82 6.94
N ARG A 29 1.27 27.66 8.24
CA ARG A 29 2.52 27.03 8.71
C ARG A 29 2.64 25.60 8.21
N MET A 30 1.54 24.85 8.17
CA MET A 30 1.47 23.47 7.70
C MET A 30 1.55 23.39 6.17
N LEU A 31 0.73 24.17 5.47
CA LEU A 31 0.51 24.07 4.03
C LEU A 31 1.55 24.83 3.19
N GLY A 32 2.09 25.95 3.71
CA GLY A 32 2.92 26.89 2.96
C GLY A 32 2.13 27.89 2.10
N PHE A 33 0.81 27.90 2.23
CA PHE A 33 -0.10 28.86 1.60
C PHE A 33 -1.33 29.07 2.48
N TYR A 34 -2.07 30.16 2.24
CA TYR A 34 -3.31 30.46 2.99
C TYR A 34 -4.51 29.72 2.38
N PRO A 35 -5.40 29.12 3.18
CA PRO A 35 -6.72 28.71 2.75
C PRO A 35 -7.52 29.91 2.18
N HIS A 36 -8.33 29.69 1.13
CA HIS A 36 -9.37 30.62 0.74
C HIS A 36 -10.61 30.42 1.59
N ASP A 37 -11.07 29.18 1.70
CA ASP A 37 -12.19 28.78 2.54
C ASP A 37 -11.73 27.80 3.62
N ILE A 38 -11.56 28.31 4.83
CA ILE A 38 -11.08 27.52 5.97
C ILE A 38 -12.02 26.39 6.38
N ARG A 39 -13.32 26.48 6.03
CA ARG A 39 -14.33 25.49 6.40
C ARG A 39 -14.00 24.09 5.88
N PHE A 40 -13.42 23.96 4.69
CA PHE A 40 -12.95 22.67 4.17
C PHE A 40 -11.87 22.05 5.04
N TYR A 41 -10.94 22.87 5.53
CA TYR A 41 -9.82 22.40 6.37
C TYR A 41 -10.29 22.05 7.77
N GLU A 42 -11.23 22.83 8.33
CA GLU A 42 -11.86 22.49 9.61
C GLU A 42 -12.67 21.20 9.51
N GLN A 43 -13.38 20.98 8.41
CA GLN A 43 -14.10 19.73 8.14
C GLN A 43 -13.16 18.54 8.03
N ALA A 44 -11.99 18.69 7.41
CA ALA A 44 -10.99 17.63 7.31
C ALA A 44 -10.49 17.14 8.68
N LEU A 45 -10.57 17.98 9.70
CA LEU A 45 -10.21 17.63 11.08
C LEU A 45 -11.34 16.98 11.90
N LEU A 46 -12.55 16.89 11.36
CA LEU A 46 -13.71 16.30 12.06
C LEU A 46 -13.75 14.78 11.82
N HIS A 47 -13.16 14.00 12.72
CA HIS A 47 -13.29 12.55 12.65
C HIS A 47 -14.76 12.11 12.77
N LYS A 48 -15.14 11.01 12.11
CA LYS A 48 -16.52 10.47 12.11
C LYS A 48 -17.13 10.28 13.51
N SER A 49 -16.31 10.01 14.53
CA SER A 49 -16.78 9.90 15.91
C SER A 49 -17.19 11.23 16.53
N PHE A 50 -16.85 12.36 15.90
CA PHE A 50 -17.17 13.73 16.32
C PHE A 50 -17.97 14.48 15.23
N SER A 51 -18.90 13.77 14.58
CA SER A 51 -19.74 14.36 13.52
C SER A 51 -20.66 15.46 14.06
N VAL A 52 -20.79 16.56 13.32
CA VAL A 52 -21.65 17.68 13.61
C VAL A 52 -22.97 17.53 12.85
N LYS A 53 -24.13 17.65 13.54
CA LYS A 53 -25.43 17.62 12.85
C LYS A 53 -25.64 18.94 12.11
N LEU A 54 -26.06 18.84 10.85
CA LEU A 54 -26.44 19.99 10.03
C LEU A 54 -27.92 20.33 10.24
N GLU A 55 -28.27 21.60 10.16
CA GLU A 55 -29.68 22.09 10.29
C GLU A 55 -30.59 21.48 9.22
N GLN A 56 -30.08 21.27 8.03
CA GLN A 56 -30.79 20.67 6.89
C GLN A 56 -30.86 19.13 6.93
N GLY A 57 -30.40 18.51 8.02
CA GLY A 57 -30.24 17.08 8.15
C GLY A 57 -28.88 16.56 7.61
N GLY A 58 -28.45 15.41 8.15
CA GLY A 58 -27.17 14.81 7.84
C GLY A 58 -26.07 15.12 8.86
N LEU A 59 -24.91 14.49 8.66
CA LEU A 59 -23.74 14.58 9.53
C LEU A 59 -22.57 15.17 8.76
N LEU A 60 -21.95 16.21 9.31
CA LEU A 60 -20.71 16.78 8.80
C LEU A 60 -19.53 16.11 9.52
N ASN A 61 -18.66 15.45 8.75
CA ASN A 61 -17.41 14.87 9.17
C ASN A 61 -16.43 14.86 8.01
N ASN A 62 -15.28 14.22 8.16
CA ASN A 62 -14.23 14.17 7.15
C ASN A 62 -14.36 13.05 6.12
N GLU A 63 -15.26 12.06 6.26
CA GLU A 63 -15.33 10.88 5.40
C GLU A 63 -15.46 11.20 3.90
N ARG A 64 -16.28 12.20 3.54
CA ARG A 64 -16.42 12.59 2.13
C ARG A 64 -15.19 13.28 1.56
N LEU A 65 -14.48 14.04 2.39
CA LEU A 65 -13.20 14.65 2.00
C LEU A 65 -12.08 13.62 1.92
N GLU A 66 -12.07 12.64 2.84
CA GLU A 66 -11.18 11.46 2.82
C GLU A 66 -11.33 10.70 1.50
N PHE A 67 -12.56 10.32 1.12
CA PHE A 67 -12.84 9.64 -0.14
C PHE A 67 -12.32 10.41 -1.36
N LEU A 68 -12.57 11.71 -1.44
CA LEU A 68 -12.07 12.53 -2.55
C LEU A 68 -10.57 12.68 -2.49
N GLY A 69 -10.03 12.90 -1.30
CA GLY A 69 -8.62 13.14 -1.07
C GLY A 69 -7.74 11.94 -1.37
N ASP A 70 -8.18 10.73 -1.08
CA ASP A 70 -7.50 9.48 -1.44
C ASP A 70 -7.26 9.41 -2.96
N ALA A 71 -8.28 9.61 -3.77
CA ALA A 71 -8.17 9.60 -5.23
C ALA A 71 -7.22 10.71 -5.76
N ILE A 72 -7.31 11.93 -5.20
CA ILE A 72 -6.46 13.05 -5.59
C ILE A 72 -5.01 12.82 -5.15
N LEU A 73 -4.79 12.28 -3.96
CA LEU A 73 -3.46 11.95 -3.43
C LEU A 73 -2.78 10.90 -4.30
N ASP A 74 -3.48 9.85 -4.67
CA ASP A 74 -2.98 8.82 -5.58
C ASP A 74 -2.56 9.40 -6.94
N ALA A 75 -3.37 10.30 -7.52
CA ALA A 75 -3.04 10.98 -8.77
C ALA A 75 -1.82 11.89 -8.63
N VAL A 76 -1.76 12.69 -7.56
CA VAL A 76 -0.64 13.62 -7.29
C VAL A 76 0.66 12.88 -7.05
N VAL A 77 0.64 11.83 -6.22
CA VAL A 77 1.83 11.03 -5.94
C VAL A 77 2.26 10.25 -7.18
N GLY A 78 1.31 9.75 -7.97
CA GLY A 78 1.58 9.11 -9.26
C GLY A 78 2.33 10.03 -10.22
N ASP A 79 1.87 11.28 -10.36
CA ASP A 79 2.51 12.31 -11.19
C ASP A 79 3.93 12.64 -10.67
N ILE A 80 4.10 12.82 -9.37
CA ILE A 80 5.41 13.09 -8.75
C ILE A 80 6.38 11.93 -8.98
N VAL A 81 5.93 10.69 -8.74
CA VAL A 81 6.75 9.48 -8.92
C VAL A 81 7.13 9.31 -10.40
N TYR A 82 6.19 9.52 -11.32
CA TYR A 82 6.43 9.45 -12.76
C TYR A 82 7.52 10.43 -13.19
N GLN A 83 7.45 11.68 -12.73
CA GLN A 83 8.43 12.72 -13.07
C GLN A 83 9.80 12.51 -12.44
N ASN A 84 9.87 11.95 -11.22
CA ASN A 84 11.13 11.78 -10.50
C ASN A 84 11.90 10.50 -10.88
N PHE A 85 11.26 9.54 -11.54
CA PHE A 85 11.85 8.24 -11.87
C PHE A 85 11.73 7.92 -13.37
N GLU A 86 12.27 8.80 -14.21
CA GLU A 86 12.37 8.58 -15.66
C GLU A 86 13.04 7.24 -15.98
N GLY A 87 12.50 6.53 -16.97
CA GLY A 87 13.04 5.24 -17.44
C GLY A 87 12.76 4.04 -16.51
N LYS A 88 12.04 4.21 -15.39
CA LYS A 88 11.59 3.09 -14.58
C LYS A 88 10.31 2.47 -15.14
N ARG A 89 10.19 1.12 -14.98
CA ARG A 89 9.01 0.37 -15.43
C ARG A 89 7.82 0.63 -14.52
N GLU A 90 6.62 0.40 -15.06
CA GLU A 90 5.33 0.59 -14.39
C GLU A 90 5.29 -0.04 -12.98
N GLY A 91 5.69 -1.30 -12.82
CA GLY A 91 5.67 -1.97 -11.52
C GLY A 91 6.55 -1.30 -10.44
N PHE A 92 7.67 -0.64 -10.84
CA PHE A 92 8.46 0.17 -9.91
C PHE A 92 7.69 1.43 -9.48
N LEU A 93 7.05 2.12 -10.43
CA LEU A 93 6.29 3.34 -10.17
C LEU A 93 5.09 3.04 -9.26
N THR A 94 4.34 1.99 -9.55
CA THR A 94 3.20 1.53 -8.73
C THR A 94 3.62 1.14 -7.33
N ASN A 95 4.69 0.37 -7.17
CA ASN A 95 5.21 0.00 -5.85
C ASN A 95 5.69 1.22 -5.06
N THR A 96 6.36 2.18 -5.71
CA THR A 96 6.85 3.39 -5.05
C THR A 96 5.68 4.27 -4.61
N ARG A 97 4.68 4.48 -5.46
CA ARG A 97 3.44 5.18 -5.12
C ARG A 97 2.77 4.53 -3.91
N SER A 98 2.49 3.22 -3.96
CA SER A 98 1.81 2.48 -2.89
C SER A 98 2.51 2.60 -1.53
N LYS A 99 3.86 2.68 -1.51
CA LYS A 99 4.61 2.90 -0.27
C LYS A 99 4.43 4.31 0.29
N ILE A 100 4.39 5.31 -0.59
CA ILE A 100 4.21 6.71 -0.19
C ILE A 100 2.81 6.92 0.38
N VAL A 101 1.78 6.39 -0.29
CA VAL A 101 0.37 6.52 0.13
C VAL A 101 -0.06 5.41 1.11
N SER A 102 0.88 4.58 1.58
CA SER A 102 0.53 3.54 2.56
C SER A 102 0.02 4.18 3.84
N ARG A 103 -0.93 3.51 4.48
CA ARG A 103 -1.54 3.95 5.75
C ARG A 103 -0.52 4.28 6.83
N GLU A 104 0.55 3.47 6.93
CA GLU A 104 1.66 3.71 7.85
C GLU A 104 2.40 5.01 7.53
N SER A 105 2.72 5.24 6.26
CA SER A 105 3.40 6.45 5.80
C SER A 105 2.55 7.69 6.04
N LEU A 106 1.25 7.66 5.71
CA LEU A 106 0.35 8.80 5.89
C LEU A 106 0.12 9.13 7.36
N ASN A 107 -0.02 8.12 8.24
CA ASN A 107 -0.10 8.34 9.68
C ASN A 107 1.17 9.01 10.22
N HIS A 108 2.33 8.51 9.79
CA HIS A 108 3.61 9.10 10.20
C HIS A 108 3.73 10.56 9.73
N VAL A 109 3.40 10.86 8.49
CA VAL A 109 3.40 12.23 7.96
C VAL A 109 2.44 13.12 8.72
N ALA A 110 1.20 12.67 8.97
CA ALA A 110 0.20 13.41 9.74
C ALA A 110 0.68 13.79 11.14
N GLU A 111 1.42 12.89 11.79
CA GLU A 111 2.04 13.15 13.09
C GLU A 111 3.16 14.19 12.99
N GLN A 112 4.06 14.05 12.02
CA GLN A 112 5.22 14.94 11.83
C GLN A 112 4.82 16.38 11.49
N ILE A 113 3.78 16.58 10.68
CA ILE A 113 3.26 17.92 10.36
C ILE A 113 2.35 18.50 11.45
N GLY A 114 2.10 17.74 12.53
CA GLY A 114 1.26 18.15 13.65
C GLY A 114 -0.24 18.06 13.40
N LEU A 115 -0.68 17.48 12.26
CA LEU A 115 -2.09 17.34 11.89
C LEU A 115 -2.86 16.51 12.92
N SER A 116 -2.26 15.41 13.42
CA SER A 116 -2.87 14.51 14.41
C SER A 116 -3.32 15.21 15.68
N LYS A 117 -2.64 16.30 16.07
CA LYS A 117 -2.99 17.11 17.27
C LYS A 117 -4.21 18.00 17.08
N LEU A 118 -4.60 18.25 15.83
CA LEU A 118 -5.71 19.11 15.46
C LEU A 118 -7.01 18.34 15.25
N ILE A 119 -6.94 17.01 15.13
CA ILE A 119 -8.11 16.15 14.87
C ILE A 119 -9.08 16.21 16.05
N LYS A 120 -10.34 16.52 15.76
CA LYS A 120 -11.44 16.47 16.71
C LYS A 120 -12.09 15.09 16.70
N PHE A 121 -12.04 14.38 17.82
CA PHE A 121 -12.60 13.03 17.96
C PHE A 121 -13.22 12.81 19.33
N SER A 122 -14.10 11.80 19.44
CA SER A 122 -14.73 11.41 20.71
C SER A 122 -13.96 10.24 21.36
N ILE A 123 -13.55 10.39 22.60
CA ILE A 123 -12.76 9.42 23.37
C ILE A 123 -13.53 8.11 23.61
N ARG A 124 -14.87 8.15 23.60
CA ARG A 124 -15.72 6.97 23.91
C ARG A 124 -15.58 5.78 22.96
N ASN A 125 -14.98 5.98 21.76
CA ASN A 125 -14.83 4.98 20.71
C ASN A 125 -13.35 4.75 20.34
N SER A 126 -12.43 4.84 21.29
CA SER A 126 -10.98 4.91 21.04
C SER A 126 -10.29 3.59 20.63
N SER A 127 -10.99 2.47 20.54
CA SER A 127 -10.36 1.17 20.21
C SER A 127 -9.88 1.00 18.75
N HIS A 128 -10.19 1.95 17.84
CA HIS A 128 -9.78 1.92 16.41
C HIS A 128 -8.99 3.15 15.95
N ASN A 129 -8.28 3.82 16.85
CA ASN A 129 -7.63 5.12 16.56
C ASN A 129 -6.34 5.06 15.73
N SER A 130 -5.85 3.87 15.35
CA SER A 130 -4.55 3.73 14.66
C SER A 130 -4.47 4.41 13.27
N ASN A 131 -5.60 4.75 12.65
CA ASN A 131 -5.64 5.26 11.28
C ASN A 131 -6.15 6.70 11.14
N MET A 132 -6.50 7.36 12.24
CA MET A 132 -7.09 8.72 12.19
C MET A 132 -6.19 9.76 11.52
N GLY A 133 -4.88 9.64 11.71
CA GLY A 133 -3.91 10.56 11.11
C GLY A 133 -3.92 10.48 9.59
N GLY A 134 -3.84 9.26 9.04
CA GLY A 134 -3.86 9.01 7.59
C GLY A 134 -5.16 9.47 6.95
N ASN A 135 -6.31 9.09 7.53
CA ASN A 135 -7.62 9.51 7.04
C ASN A 135 -7.79 11.05 7.06
N ALA A 136 -7.31 11.72 8.12
CA ALA A 136 -7.32 13.17 8.17
C ALA A 136 -6.37 13.82 7.17
N PHE A 137 -5.23 13.16 6.86
CA PHE A 137 -4.31 13.62 5.82
C PHE A 137 -4.93 13.53 4.42
N GLU A 138 -5.57 12.42 4.09
CA GLU A 138 -6.35 12.28 2.86
C GLU A 138 -7.47 13.34 2.80
N ALA A 139 -8.22 13.52 3.88
CA ALA A 139 -9.25 14.56 3.95
C ALA A 139 -8.67 15.97 3.78
N LEU A 140 -7.46 16.24 4.28
CA LEU A 140 -6.75 17.50 4.08
C LEU A 140 -6.41 17.73 2.59
N ILE A 141 -5.96 16.68 1.88
CA ILE A 141 -5.75 16.75 0.42
C ILE A 141 -7.07 17.05 -0.30
N GLY A 142 -8.17 16.41 0.09
CA GLY A 142 -9.50 16.70 -0.43
C GLY A 142 -9.92 18.17 -0.20
N ALA A 143 -9.65 18.71 0.99
CA ALA A 143 -9.88 20.11 1.33
C ALA A 143 -9.04 21.05 0.46
N ILE A 144 -7.75 20.80 0.29
CA ILE A 144 -6.86 21.58 -0.59
C ILE A 144 -7.38 21.55 -2.02
N TYR A 145 -7.80 20.38 -2.49
CA TYR A 145 -8.31 20.23 -3.85
C TYR A 145 -9.57 21.07 -4.10
N LEU A 146 -10.54 21.02 -3.19
CA LEU A 146 -11.79 21.80 -3.31
C LEU A 146 -11.54 23.30 -3.21
N ASP A 147 -10.60 23.72 -2.37
CA ASP A 147 -10.31 25.13 -2.11
C ASP A 147 -9.38 25.75 -3.16
N ARG A 148 -8.34 25.00 -3.60
CA ARG A 148 -7.21 25.54 -4.37
C ARG A 148 -6.87 24.74 -5.64
N GLY A 149 -7.51 23.60 -5.84
CA GLY A 149 -7.32 22.72 -6.99
C GLY A 149 -6.05 21.87 -6.96
N TYR A 150 -5.91 21.05 -7.99
CA TYR A 150 -4.83 20.04 -8.12
C TYR A 150 -3.41 20.59 -7.98
N ALA A 151 -3.16 21.77 -8.58
CA ALA A 151 -1.83 22.39 -8.56
C ALA A 151 -1.33 22.72 -7.14
N TYR A 152 -2.24 23.01 -6.20
CA TYR A 152 -1.89 23.24 -4.81
C TYR A 152 -1.71 21.94 -4.02
N CYS A 153 -2.46 20.88 -4.34
CA CYS A 153 -2.20 19.54 -3.81
C CYS A 153 -0.80 19.07 -4.19
N LYS A 154 -0.43 19.21 -5.46
CA LYS A 154 0.92 18.87 -5.95
C LYS A 154 1.99 19.72 -5.28
N TYR A 155 1.80 21.03 -5.18
CA TYR A 155 2.71 21.94 -4.49
C TYR A 155 2.90 21.53 -3.01
N PHE A 156 1.84 21.23 -2.31
CA PHE A 156 1.89 20.77 -0.91
C PHE A 156 2.70 19.49 -0.78
N MET A 157 2.41 18.49 -1.60
CA MET A 157 3.14 17.22 -1.57
C MET A 157 4.62 17.40 -1.91
N GLU A 158 4.98 18.17 -2.95
CA GLU A 158 6.36 18.35 -3.38
C GLU A 158 7.19 19.20 -2.40
N HIS A 159 6.63 20.29 -1.87
CA HIS A 159 7.40 21.29 -1.13
C HIS A 159 7.28 21.19 0.40
N ARG A 160 6.23 20.50 0.90
CA ARG A 160 5.99 20.40 2.34
C ARG A 160 6.11 18.98 2.86
N ILE A 161 5.89 17.97 2.02
CA ILE A 161 5.87 16.57 2.45
C ILE A 161 7.07 15.81 1.92
N ILE A 162 7.25 15.77 0.60
CA ILE A 162 8.35 15.06 -0.04
C ILE A 162 9.66 15.86 0.16
N GLY A 163 10.72 15.14 0.52
CA GLY A 163 12.01 15.75 0.85
C GLY A 163 12.17 16.15 2.31
N GLN A 164 11.08 16.51 3.01
CA GLN A 164 11.14 16.81 4.45
C GLN A 164 10.81 15.58 5.30
N TYR A 165 9.74 14.85 4.95
CA TYR A 165 9.22 13.72 5.71
C TYR A 165 9.27 12.41 4.94
N ILE A 166 9.27 12.48 3.61
CA ILE A 166 9.33 11.34 2.69
C ILE A 166 10.58 11.46 1.82
N ASP A 167 11.55 10.57 2.02
CA ASP A 167 12.71 10.45 1.14
C ASP A 167 12.41 9.47 0.00
N LEU A 168 12.13 10.02 -1.20
CA LEU A 168 11.84 9.22 -2.40
C LEU A 168 12.97 8.24 -2.75
N LYS A 169 14.23 8.64 -2.56
CA LYS A 169 15.39 7.78 -2.87
C LYS A 169 15.47 6.61 -1.89
N LYS A 170 15.16 6.85 -0.62
CA LYS A 170 15.16 5.82 0.41
C LYS A 170 14.00 4.84 0.19
N ILE A 171 12.79 5.35 -0.09
CA ILE A 171 11.61 4.53 -0.37
C ILE A 171 11.80 3.70 -1.63
N SER A 172 12.38 4.27 -2.68
CA SER A 172 12.65 3.56 -3.94
C SER A 172 13.71 2.47 -3.82
N ARG A 173 14.66 2.61 -2.88
CA ARG A 173 15.71 1.61 -2.62
C ARG A 173 15.23 0.50 -1.67
N LYS A 174 14.19 0.72 -0.88
CA LYS A 174 13.79 -0.19 0.19
C LYS A 174 12.95 -1.35 -0.30
N GLU A 175 13.38 -2.49 0.16
CA GLU A 175 12.78 -3.81 0.09
C GLU A 175 12.76 -4.44 -1.30
N VAL A 176 13.89 -5.01 -1.59
CA VAL A 176 13.93 -6.17 -2.48
C VAL A 176 13.04 -7.23 -1.82
N ASN A 177 11.80 -7.38 -2.30
CA ASN A 177 10.94 -8.48 -1.86
C ASN A 177 11.53 -9.78 -2.43
N PHE A 178 12.43 -10.39 -1.67
CA PHE A 178 13.13 -11.59 -2.09
C PHE A 178 12.17 -12.75 -2.31
N LYS A 179 11.07 -12.82 -1.53
CA LYS A 179 10.01 -13.81 -1.72
C LYS A 179 9.37 -13.65 -3.11
N SER A 180 8.95 -12.44 -3.49
CA SER A 180 8.39 -12.18 -4.83
C SER A 180 9.40 -12.47 -5.94
N LYS A 181 10.66 -12.06 -5.78
CA LYS A 181 11.72 -12.38 -6.76
C LYS A 181 11.96 -13.88 -6.93
N LEU A 182 11.89 -14.64 -5.85
CA LEU A 182 12.05 -16.10 -5.92
C LEU A 182 10.83 -16.75 -6.58
N ILE A 183 9.63 -16.24 -6.31
CA ILE A 183 8.40 -16.67 -7.00
C ILE A 183 8.49 -16.36 -8.51
N GLU A 184 8.86 -15.14 -8.90
CA GLU A 184 9.07 -14.78 -10.32
C GLU A 184 10.12 -15.69 -10.99
N TRP A 185 11.22 -15.96 -10.29
CA TRP A 185 12.24 -16.87 -10.79
C TRP A 185 11.69 -18.29 -10.97
N SER A 186 10.92 -18.80 -10.00
CA SER A 186 10.33 -20.14 -10.08
C SER A 186 9.32 -20.25 -11.24
N GLN A 187 8.48 -19.25 -11.42
CA GLN A 187 7.52 -19.17 -12.53
C GLN A 187 8.22 -19.11 -13.89
N LYS A 188 9.24 -18.26 -14.02
CA LYS A 188 10.03 -18.14 -15.25
C LYS A 188 10.71 -19.46 -15.63
N ASN A 189 11.20 -20.22 -14.66
CA ASN A 189 11.88 -21.49 -14.86
C ASN A 189 10.93 -22.70 -14.81
N LYS A 190 9.63 -22.48 -14.54
CA LYS A 190 8.58 -23.52 -14.43
C LYS A 190 8.95 -24.60 -13.41
N VAL A 191 9.50 -24.21 -12.26
CA VAL A 191 9.82 -25.08 -11.13
C VAL A 191 8.84 -24.88 -10.00
N LEU A 192 8.53 -25.95 -9.25
CA LEU A 192 7.65 -25.90 -8.08
C LEU A 192 8.39 -25.28 -6.91
N LEU A 193 7.78 -24.29 -6.28
CA LEU A 193 8.32 -23.57 -5.13
C LEU A 193 7.37 -23.71 -3.94
N ASN A 194 7.90 -24.13 -2.78
CA ASN A 194 7.15 -24.21 -1.54
C ASN A 194 7.93 -23.54 -0.40
N TYR A 195 7.20 -23.07 0.63
CA TYR A 195 7.73 -22.51 1.88
C TYR A 195 7.20 -23.33 3.03
N GLU A 196 8.06 -24.03 3.73
CA GLU A 196 7.70 -24.88 4.85
C GLU A 196 8.11 -24.22 6.18
N LEU A 197 7.17 -24.09 7.10
CA LEU A 197 7.44 -23.62 8.45
C LEU A 197 7.99 -24.78 9.27
N LEU A 198 9.28 -24.74 9.60
CA LEU A 198 9.95 -25.81 10.34
C LEU A 198 9.67 -25.72 11.85
N SER A 199 9.71 -24.51 12.41
CA SER A 199 9.54 -24.32 13.85
C SER A 199 9.00 -22.95 14.19
N GLN A 200 8.33 -22.86 15.34
CA GLN A 200 7.98 -21.63 16.02
C GLN A 200 8.44 -21.76 17.46
N SER A 201 9.29 -20.87 17.92
CA SER A 201 9.85 -20.85 19.28
C SER A 201 9.77 -19.44 19.86
N LEU A 202 10.13 -19.28 21.12
CA LEU A 202 10.30 -17.97 21.76
C LEU A 202 11.78 -17.72 22.01
N ASP A 203 12.22 -16.47 21.90
CA ASP A 203 13.56 -16.05 22.29
C ASP A 203 13.67 -15.82 23.80
N GLU A 204 14.85 -15.39 24.27
CA GLU A 204 15.11 -15.10 25.68
C GLU A 204 14.26 -13.96 26.25
N PHE A 205 13.67 -13.14 25.37
CA PHE A 205 12.78 -12.00 25.69
C PHE A 205 11.30 -12.33 25.48
N ASN A 206 10.95 -13.62 25.29
CA ASN A 206 9.58 -14.08 25.05
C ASN A 206 8.97 -13.57 23.73
N SER A 207 9.82 -13.21 22.74
CA SER A 207 9.39 -12.81 21.40
C SER A 207 9.33 -14.04 20.47
N PRO A 208 8.32 -14.15 19.59
CA PRO A 208 8.18 -15.31 18.71
C PRO A 208 9.26 -15.33 17.63
N ILE A 209 9.93 -16.47 17.46
CA ILE A 209 10.87 -16.76 16.38
C ILE A 209 10.25 -17.81 15.46
N PHE A 210 10.24 -17.53 14.17
CA PHE A 210 9.79 -18.43 13.11
C PHE A 210 10.98 -18.88 12.28
N GLU A 211 11.06 -20.18 11.98
CA GLU A 211 12.05 -20.73 11.06
C GLU A 211 11.34 -21.33 9.84
N THR A 212 11.64 -20.84 8.66
CA THR A 212 11.04 -21.27 7.39
C THR A 212 12.13 -21.82 6.46
N GLU A 213 11.86 -22.94 5.78
CA GLU A 213 12.68 -23.50 4.73
C GLU A 213 12.02 -23.33 3.36
N VAL A 214 12.83 -23.03 2.35
CA VAL A 214 12.43 -23.02 0.94
C VAL A 214 12.69 -24.39 0.35
N LEU A 215 11.68 -24.94 -0.34
CA LEU A 215 11.82 -26.15 -1.16
C LEU A 215 11.58 -25.79 -2.62
N ILE A 216 12.44 -26.31 -3.51
CA ILE A 216 12.29 -26.18 -4.95
C ILE A 216 12.31 -27.59 -5.55
N GLU A 217 11.25 -27.97 -6.27
CA GLU A 217 11.04 -29.34 -6.75
C GLU A 217 11.15 -30.38 -5.61
N GLY A 218 10.70 -30.03 -4.41
CA GLY A 218 10.83 -30.87 -3.21
C GLY A 218 12.22 -30.94 -2.60
N ILE A 219 13.22 -30.26 -3.20
CA ILE A 219 14.61 -30.24 -2.71
C ILE A 219 14.77 -29.07 -1.73
N PRO A 220 15.25 -29.31 -0.48
CA PRO A 220 15.56 -28.25 0.46
C PRO A 220 16.63 -27.30 -0.07
N ALA A 221 16.33 -25.99 -0.05
CA ALA A 221 17.23 -24.96 -0.55
C ALA A 221 17.95 -24.24 0.61
N CYS A 222 17.27 -23.26 1.23
CA CYS A 222 17.82 -22.52 2.37
C CYS A 222 16.74 -22.25 3.42
N LYS A 223 17.21 -21.99 4.66
CA LYS A 223 16.38 -21.63 5.81
C LYS A 223 16.49 -20.15 6.13
N GLY A 224 15.45 -19.62 6.76
CA GLY A 224 15.45 -18.26 7.29
C GLY A 224 14.78 -18.19 8.63
N LYS A 225 15.34 -17.42 9.56
CA LYS A 225 14.77 -17.15 10.88
C LYS A 225 14.34 -15.69 10.98
N GLY A 226 13.20 -15.41 11.59
CA GLY A 226 12.72 -14.06 11.80
C GLY A 226 11.63 -13.99 12.87
N TYR A 227 11.32 -12.79 13.33
CA TYR A 227 10.31 -12.54 14.36
C TYR A 227 8.87 -12.61 13.83
N SER A 228 8.71 -12.84 12.52
CA SER A 228 7.41 -13.11 11.89
C SER A 228 7.57 -14.14 10.77
N LYS A 229 6.45 -14.84 10.42
CA LYS A 229 6.43 -15.75 9.24
C LYS A 229 6.86 -15.04 7.97
N LYS A 230 6.45 -13.78 7.77
CA LYS A 230 6.81 -12.98 6.60
C LYS A 230 8.31 -12.72 6.54
N GLU A 231 8.92 -12.36 7.66
CA GLU A 231 10.34 -12.08 7.75
C GLU A 231 11.18 -13.33 7.53
N SER A 232 10.84 -14.46 8.17
CA SER A 232 11.54 -15.74 8.00
C SER A 232 11.51 -16.21 6.54
N GLN A 233 10.35 -16.06 5.85
CA GLN A 233 10.21 -16.36 4.42
C GLN A 233 11.05 -15.44 3.53
N GLN A 234 11.17 -14.14 3.85
CA GLN A 234 12.02 -13.19 3.12
C GLN A 234 13.49 -13.55 3.23
N ILE A 235 13.95 -13.91 4.43
CA ILE A 235 15.33 -14.30 4.68
C ILE A 235 15.65 -15.63 3.95
N ALA A 236 14.78 -16.62 4.08
CA ALA A 236 14.93 -17.90 3.38
C ALA A 236 14.98 -17.72 1.85
N ALA A 237 14.13 -16.85 1.29
CA ALA A 237 14.12 -16.52 -0.12
C ALA A 237 15.38 -15.79 -0.57
N HIS A 238 15.90 -14.87 0.24
CA HIS A 238 17.16 -14.18 -0.03
C HIS A 238 18.35 -15.14 -0.13
N GLU A 239 18.49 -16.00 0.87
CA GLU A 239 19.56 -17.00 0.89
C GLU A 239 19.44 -17.99 -0.26
N THR A 240 18.21 -18.41 -0.59
CA THR A 240 17.96 -19.30 -1.74
C THR A 240 18.34 -18.63 -3.07
N LEU A 241 18.00 -17.36 -3.29
CA LEU A 241 18.40 -16.61 -4.49
C LEU A 241 19.93 -16.46 -4.58
N ASN A 242 20.61 -16.28 -3.45
CA ASN A 242 22.06 -16.23 -3.39
C ASN A 242 22.69 -17.59 -3.73
N LYS A 243 22.11 -18.70 -3.23
CA LYS A 243 22.55 -20.06 -3.54
C LYS A 243 22.36 -20.37 -5.03
N ILE A 244 21.20 -20.05 -5.61
CA ILE A 244 20.94 -20.22 -7.05
C ILE A 244 21.97 -19.49 -7.92
N LYS A 245 22.45 -18.31 -7.50
CA LYS A 245 23.44 -17.54 -8.24
C LYS A 245 24.86 -18.09 -8.14
N LYS A 246 25.21 -18.74 -7.03
CA LYS A 246 26.58 -19.13 -6.70
C LYS A 246 26.85 -20.62 -6.91
N ASP A 247 25.83 -21.46 -6.86
CA ASP A 247 25.94 -22.93 -6.85
C ASP A 247 25.27 -23.51 -8.11
N SER A 248 26.06 -23.68 -9.16
CA SER A 248 25.59 -24.28 -10.42
C SER A 248 25.17 -25.74 -10.25
N ALA A 249 25.86 -26.51 -9.40
CA ALA A 249 25.51 -27.91 -9.14
C ALA A 249 24.14 -28.04 -8.45
N PHE A 250 23.79 -27.10 -7.55
CA PHE A 250 22.43 -27.00 -6.98
C PHE A 250 21.39 -26.74 -8.07
N VAL A 251 21.66 -25.80 -8.98
CA VAL A 251 20.74 -25.46 -10.07
C VAL A 251 20.53 -26.65 -11.01
N GLU A 252 21.60 -27.35 -11.39
CA GLU A 252 21.52 -28.58 -12.19
C GLU A 252 20.65 -29.66 -11.54
N LYS A 253 20.82 -29.85 -10.21
CA LYS A 253 20.00 -30.77 -9.43
C LYS A 253 18.51 -30.40 -9.45
N LEU A 254 18.18 -29.11 -9.37
CA LEU A 254 16.80 -28.62 -9.48
C LEU A 254 16.19 -28.94 -10.85
N PHE A 255 16.92 -28.67 -11.92
CA PHE A 255 16.44 -28.95 -13.29
C PHE A 255 16.38 -30.45 -13.60
N ALA A 256 17.25 -31.27 -13.01
CA ALA A 256 17.14 -32.74 -13.10
C ALA A 256 15.85 -33.24 -12.40
N ALA A 257 15.54 -32.74 -11.21
CA ALA A 257 14.32 -33.11 -10.51
C ALA A 257 13.05 -32.65 -11.28
N LYS A 258 13.09 -31.44 -11.86
CA LYS A 258 12.04 -30.97 -12.75
C LYS A 258 11.84 -31.90 -13.95
N ALA A 259 12.90 -32.28 -14.64
CA ALA A 259 12.83 -33.19 -15.78
C ALA A 259 12.23 -34.56 -15.43
N LEU A 260 12.55 -35.10 -14.26
CA LEU A 260 11.93 -36.32 -13.74
C LEU A 260 10.43 -36.16 -13.50
N ARG A 261 10.00 -35.04 -12.95
CA ARG A 261 8.57 -34.73 -12.75
C ARG A 261 7.82 -34.62 -14.08
N GLU A 262 8.40 -33.94 -15.07
CA GLU A 262 7.81 -33.74 -16.39
C GLU A 262 7.83 -35.01 -17.25
N GLY A 263 8.86 -35.83 -17.13
CA GLY A 263 9.00 -37.12 -17.83
C GLY A 263 8.13 -38.25 -17.24
N GLY A 264 7.76 -38.18 -15.98
CA GLY A 264 6.89 -39.15 -15.30
C GLY A 264 5.42 -39.05 -15.67
N THR A 265 4.99 -37.99 -16.35
CA THR A 265 3.57 -37.75 -16.72
C THR A 265 3.18 -38.45 -18.04
N THR A 266 4.13 -39.13 -18.75
CA THR A 266 3.85 -39.73 -20.08
C THR A 266 3.57 -41.25 -20.02
N GLY A 267 3.41 -41.83 -18.85
CA GLY A 267 3.16 -43.26 -18.74
C GLY A 267 2.43 -43.64 -17.46
N MET A 268 1.11 -43.51 -17.44
CA MET A 268 0.19 -44.39 -16.70
C MET A 268 -1.26 -44.01 -16.98
N VAL A 269 -1.86 -44.81 -17.86
CA VAL A 269 -3.30 -44.97 -17.97
C VAL A 269 -3.72 -46.05 -16.98
N ASN A 270 -4.71 -45.76 -16.15
CA ASN A 270 -5.60 -46.61 -15.34
C ASN A 270 -5.00 -47.54 -14.29
N LEU A 271 -5.39 -47.33 -13.05
CA LEU A 271 -6.12 -48.33 -12.24
C LEU A 271 -6.66 -47.69 -10.96
N ASP A 272 -7.91 -48.06 -10.69
CA ASP A 272 -8.75 -47.65 -9.57
C ASP A 272 -8.14 -47.87 -8.18
N SER A 273 -8.37 -46.92 -7.26
CA SER A 273 -8.88 -47.25 -5.92
C SER A 273 -9.11 -45.99 -5.09
N GLU A 274 -10.31 -45.88 -4.57
CA GLU A 274 -10.79 -44.96 -3.55
C GLU A 274 -9.89 -44.93 -2.33
N SER A 275 -9.54 -43.73 -1.88
CA SER A 275 -9.42 -43.42 -0.45
C SER A 275 -9.44 -41.93 -0.24
N GLU A 276 -10.47 -41.51 0.51
CA GLU A 276 -10.72 -40.16 1.00
C GLU A 276 -9.49 -39.55 1.69
N LYS A 277 -9.07 -38.35 1.24
CA LYS A 277 -8.32 -37.42 2.09
C LYS A 277 -8.92 -36.03 1.93
N LYS A 278 -9.44 -35.54 3.03
CA LYS A 278 -9.96 -34.18 3.25
C LYS A 278 -9.00 -33.15 2.70
N ALA A 279 -9.42 -32.44 1.65
CA ALA A 279 -8.73 -31.31 1.10
C ALA A 279 -9.02 -30.06 1.93
N ASN A 280 -7.97 -29.29 2.19
CA ASN A 280 -8.00 -28.00 2.86
C ASN A 280 -8.50 -26.94 1.86
N PRO A 281 -9.54 -26.13 2.13
CA PRO A 281 -10.22 -25.30 1.12
C PRO A 281 -9.44 -24.05 0.64
N GLU A 282 -8.24 -23.79 1.11
CA GLU A 282 -7.50 -22.56 0.78
C GLU A 282 -6.55 -22.67 -0.43
N MET A 283 -6.49 -23.79 -1.16
CA MET A 283 -5.50 -24.01 -2.22
C MET A 283 -6.07 -24.08 -3.64
N GLU A 284 -7.37 -23.84 -3.84
CA GLU A 284 -8.03 -23.97 -5.18
C GLU A 284 -8.21 -22.67 -5.98
N VAL A 285 -7.68 -21.52 -5.51
CA VAL A 285 -7.98 -20.21 -6.15
C VAL A 285 -7.00 -19.82 -7.27
N TYR A 286 -5.98 -20.61 -7.62
CA TYR A 286 -4.93 -20.15 -8.55
C TYR A 286 -4.75 -20.98 -9.84
N CYS A 287 -5.75 -21.68 -10.32
CA CYS A 287 -5.68 -22.31 -11.65
C CYS A 287 -7.05 -22.38 -12.30
N ARG A 288 -7.49 -21.31 -12.94
CA ARG A 288 -8.45 -21.34 -14.08
C ARG A 288 -8.53 -19.97 -14.74
N SER A 289 -7.70 -19.75 -15.75
CA SER A 289 -7.82 -18.61 -16.67
C SER A 289 -9.12 -18.61 -17.49
N ASP A 290 -9.73 -19.77 -17.64
CA ASP A 290 -10.92 -19.95 -18.49
C ASP A 290 -12.23 -19.48 -17.82
N GLN A 291 -12.25 -19.25 -16.50
CA GLN A 291 -13.42 -18.72 -15.79
C GLN A 291 -13.45 -17.19 -15.70
N LEU A 292 -12.35 -16.49 -16.01
CA LEU A 292 -12.34 -15.03 -15.98
C LEU A 292 -13.11 -14.42 -17.16
N GLU A 293 -13.03 -15.05 -18.33
CA GLU A 293 -13.77 -14.60 -19.52
C GLU A 293 -15.29 -14.82 -19.36
N ASP A 294 -15.70 -15.92 -18.74
CA ASP A 294 -17.11 -16.19 -18.45
C ASP A 294 -17.69 -15.22 -17.41
N ILE A 295 -16.90 -14.82 -16.39
CA ILE A 295 -17.33 -13.85 -15.37
C ILE A 295 -17.43 -12.44 -15.97
N ILE A 296 -16.52 -12.05 -16.86
CA ILE A 296 -16.55 -10.75 -17.52
C ILE A 296 -17.76 -10.69 -18.48
N SER A 297 -18.02 -11.73 -19.25
CA SER A 297 -19.17 -11.81 -20.14
C SER A 297 -20.51 -11.76 -19.40
N ALA A 298 -20.64 -12.45 -18.27
CA ALA A 298 -21.82 -12.40 -17.41
C ALA A 298 -22.04 -11.02 -16.74
N ALA A 299 -20.97 -10.32 -16.39
CA ALA A 299 -21.06 -8.97 -15.83
C ALA A 299 -21.45 -7.93 -16.89
N GLU A 300 -21.00 -8.08 -18.12
CA GLU A 300 -21.40 -7.22 -19.24
C GLU A 300 -22.86 -7.42 -19.63
N GLU A 301 -23.38 -8.67 -19.66
CA GLU A 301 -24.80 -8.95 -19.92
C GLU A 301 -25.71 -8.42 -18.80
N ALA A 302 -25.31 -8.51 -17.54
CA ALA A 302 -26.06 -7.95 -16.42
C ALA A 302 -26.16 -6.41 -16.47
N ALA A 303 -25.08 -5.72 -16.86
CA ALA A 303 -25.06 -4.28 -17.02
C ALA A 303 -25.94 -3.77 -18.19
N TYR A 304 -26.14 -4.58 -19.22
CA TYR A 304 -27.02 -4.23 -20.36
C TYR A 304 -28.50 -4.48 -20.06
N SER A 305 -28.87 -5.35 -19.11
CA SER A 305 -30.27 -5.68 -18.78
C SER A 305 -30.91 -4.70 -17.79
N GLU A 306 -30.14 -3.87 -17.06
CA GLU A 306 -30.67 -2.85 -16.13
C GLU A 306 -30.90 -1.47 -16.77
N GLY A 307 -30.68 -1.33 -18.08
CA GLY A 307 -30.79 -0.06 -18.82
C GLY A 307 -32.01 0.04 -19.75
N GLN A 308 -33.05 -0.82 -19.62
CA GLN A 308 -34.32 -0.70 -20.38
C GLN A 308 -35.51 -0.45 -19.46
#